data_29a0de853ec348d139943d38ebd1ab01
#
_entry.id   29a0de853ec348d139943d38ebd1ab01
#
_cell.length_a   1.000
_cell.length_b   1.000
_cell.length_c   1.000
_cell.angle_alpha   90.00
_cell.angle_beta   90.00
_cell.angle_gamma   90.00
#
_symmetry.space_group_name_H-M   'P 1'
#
loop_
_entity.id
_entity.type
_entity.pdbx_description
1 polymer ?
#
loop_
_entity_poly.entity_id
_entity_poly.type
_entity_poly.pdbx_seq_one_letter_code
_entity_poly.pdbx_strand_id
1 'polypeptide(L)'
;ANGGDIQQITFNQSHDRNAVVRANGDIMFSRWEHAADHNRFAIFRSKPDGTDLFVLYGALSPGNSFLHPRETDPNGRFKGFLTSSLMSLSGTQEGGSLQFIDAANYSEYGTPANTGVPVQGGQRQGTDKPLSDGRGLSEYGRVSTPYPLWDGTDRILLAYRPCEVTRNGAVVPCVTLSAAERAQLDDETMTP
;
A
#
# COMPACT_ATOMS: atom_id res chain seq x y z
N ALA A 1 25.20 16.79 6.00
CA ALA A 1 25.66 15.69 5.13
C ALA A 1 26.19 16.31 3.83
N ASN A 2 27.38 15.92 3.40
CA ASN A 2 28.06 16.45 2.22
C ASN A 2 27.86 15.57 0.96
N GLY A 3 27.00 14.55 1.01
CA GLY A 3 26.75 13.60 -0.07
C GLY A 3 27.88 12.60 -0.32
N GLY A 4 28.83 12.49 0.61
CA GLY A 4 29.85 11.43 0.57
C GLY A 4 29.28 10.07 1.01
N ASP A 5 30.01 9.01 0.70
CA ASP A 5 29.73 7.63 1.13
C ASP A 5 28.35 7.08 0.67
N ILE A 6 27.95 7.44 -0.53
CA ILE A 6 26.75 6.84 -1.16
C ILE A 6 27.08 5.43 -1.60
N GLN A 7 26.34 4.44 -1.07
CA GLN A 7 26.52 3.03 -1.39
C GLN A 7 25.19 2.44 -1.87
N GLN A 8 25.27 1.59 -2.91
CA GLN A 8 24.15 0.77 -3.34
C GLN A 8 24.06 -0.45 -2.43
N ILE A 9 22.88 -0.66 -1.82
CA ILE A 9 22.65 -1.75 -0.86
C ILE A 9 21.67 -2.81 -1.37
N THR A 10 21.03 -2.60 -2.53
CA THR A 10 20.15 -3.60 -3.16
C THR A 10 20.49 -3.77 -4.64
N PHE A 11 20.29 -5.00 -5.16
CA PHE A 11 20.66 -5.41 -6.50
C PHE A 11 19.52 -6.17 -7.18
N ASN A 12 18.32 -5.59 -7.19
CA ASN A 12 17.16 -6.17 -7.82
C ASN A 12 17.20 -5.97 -9.35
N GLN A 13 16.73 -6.94 -10.11
CA GLN A 13 16.57 -6.83 -11.57
C GLN A 13 15.51 -5.81 -11.98
N SER A 14 14.52 -5.60 -11.12
CA SER A 14 13.43 -4.65 -11.35
C SER A 14 13.60 -3.42 -10.44
N HIS A 15 12.60 -3.09 -9.64
CA HIS A 15 12.61 -1.86 -8.86
C HIS A 15 12.50 -2.13 -7.36
N ASP A 16 13.32 -1.43 -6.58
CA ASP A 16 13.12 -1.20 -5.15
C ASP A 16 12.66 0.25 -4.98
N ARG A 17 11.48 0.46 -4.36
CA ARG A 17 10.81 1.77 -4.28
C ARG A 17 10.35 2.09 -2.87
N ASN A 18 10.13 3.37 -2.61
CA ASN A 18 9.48 3.88 -1.40
C ASN A 18 10.20 3.48 -0.10
N ALA A 19 11.52 3.45 -0.12
CA ALA A 19 12.34 3.08 1.03
C ALA A 19 12.09 4.01 2.22
N VAL A 20 12.09 3.43 3.41
CA VAL A 20 11.93 4.12 4.69
C VAL A 20 12.73 3.41 5.77
N VAL A 21 13.27 4.18 6.71
CA VAL A 21 13.92 3.62 7.91
C VAL A 21 12.84 3.32 8.94
N ARG A 22 12.83 2.09 9.45
CA ARG A 22 11.94 1.62 10.51
C ARG A 22 12.41 2.08 11.90
N ALA A 23 11.53 2.00 12.89
CA ALA A 23 11.84 2.35 14.27
C ALA A 23 13.03 1.54 14.85
N ASN A 24 13.24 0.31 14.36
CA ASN A 24 14.35 -0.56 14.77
C ASN A 24 15.64 -0.35 13.96
N GLY A 25 15.65 0.61 13.03
CA GLY A 25 16.81 0.93 12.18
C GLY A 25 16.90 0.12 10.87
N ASP A 26 16.07 -0.90 10.66
CA ASP A 26 16.01 -1.62 9.38
C ASP A 26 15.49 -0.69 8.27
N ILE A 27 15.82 -0.98 7.03
CA ILE A 27 15.26 -0.32 5.86
C ILE A 27 14.10 -1.17 5.34
N MET A 28 12.93 -0.57 5.20
CA MET A 28 11.74 -1.19 4.63
C MET A 28 11.42 -0.54 3.29
N PHE A 29 11.03 -1.33 2.29
CA PHE A 29 10.76 -0.85 0.94
C PHE A 29 9.82 -1.77 0.18
N SER A 30 9.24 -1.27 -0.92
CA SER A 30 8.48 -2.07 -1.88
C SER A 30 9.43 -2.62 -2.93
N ARG A 31 9.46 -3.93 -3.13
CA ARG A 31 10.26 -4.60 -4.15
C ARG A 31 9.37 -5.20 -5.21
N TRP A 32 9.63 -4.86 -6.46
CA TRP A 32 8.99 -5.51 -7.59
C TRP A 32 9.67 -6.85 -7.85
N GLU A 33 8.96 -7.92 -7.63
CA GLU A 33 9.33 -9.27 -8.04
C GLU A 33 8.75 -9.52 -9.43
N HIS A 34 9.62 -9.55 -10.44
CA HIS A 34 9.25 -9.75 -11.83
C HIS A 34 10.02 -10.95 -12.39
N ALA A 35 9.62 -12.16 -12.00
CA ALA A 35 10.23 -13.41 -12.43
C ALA A 35 9.16 -14.49 -12.60
N ALA A 36 9.16 -15.14 -13.75
CA ALA A 36 8.18 -16.18 -14.08
C ALA A 36 6.73 -15.66 -13.90
N ASP A 37 5.96 -16.31 -13.03
CA ASP A 37 4.56 -15.97 -12.70
C ASP A 37 4.47 -14.92 -11.56
N HIS A 38 5.60 -14.52 -10.99
CA HIS A 38 5.63 -13.47 -9.99
C HIS A 38 5.75 -12.11 -10.67
N ASN A 39 4.67 -11.33 -10.63
CA ASN A 39 4.64 -9.96 -11.15
C ASN A 39 3.87 -9.07 -10.18
N ARG A 40 4.54 -8.72 -9.07
CA ARG A 40 3.93 -7.98 -7.97
C ARG A 40 4.95 -7.21 -7.15
N PHE A 41 4.49 -6.20 -6.42
CA PHE A 41 5.28 -5.55 -5.39
C PHE A 41 4.93 -6.12 -4.02
N ALA A 42 5.92 -6.70 -3.35
CA ALA A 42 5.85 -7.08 -1.94
C ALA A 42 6.64 -6.10 -1.07
N ILE A 43 6.39 -6.12 0.23
CA ILE A 43 7.13 -5.32 1.21
C ILE A 43 8.34 -6.13 1.68
N PHE A 44 9.52 -5.56 1.53
CA PHE A 44 10.80 -6.13 1.96
C PHE A 44 11.44 -5.30 3.07
N ARG A 45 12.37 -5.90 3.76
CA ARG A 45 13.28 -5.24 4.69
C ARG A 45 14.71 -5.68 4.46
N SER A 46 15.66 -4.84 4.86
CA SER A 46 17.08 -5.18 4.96
C SER A 46 17.72 -4.42 6.12
N LYS A 47 18.92 -4.83 6.49
CA LYS A 47 19.80 -3.99 7.33
C LYS A 47 20.32 -2.80 6.51
N PRO A 48 20.79 -1.71 7.18
CA PRO A 48 21.34 -0.55 6.48
C PRO A 48 22.56 -0.86 5.60
N ASP A 49 23.27 -1.93 5.86
CA ASP A 49 24.41 -2.41 5.06
C ASP A 49 24.00 -3.33 3.90
N GLY A 50 22.68 -3.55 3.69
CA GLY A 50 22.13 -4.41 2.66
C GLY A 50 22.07 -5.89 3.01
N THR A 51 22.54 -6.29 4.17
CA THR A 51 22.39 -7.67 4.65
C THR A 51 20.98 -7.96 5.17
N ASP A 52 20.70 -9.22 5.46
CA ASP A 52 19.40 -9.69 6.02
C ASP A 52 18.20 -9.23 5.19
N LEU A 53 18.34 -9.28 3.86
CA LEU A 53 17.27 -8.99 2.92
C LEU A 53 16.19 -10.05 3.04
N PHE A 54 14.98 -9.64 3.40
CA PHE A 54 13.88 -10.54 3.67
C PHE A 54 12.52 -9.96 3.26
N VAL A 55 11.62 -10.81 2.74
CA VAL A 55 10.24 -10.41 2.49
C VAL A 55 9.52 -10.23 3.84
N LEU A 56 8.94 -9.06 4.05
CA LEU A 56 8.24 -8.74 5.28
C LEU A 56 6.75 -9.08 5.17
N TYR A 57 6.15 -8.80 4.01
CA TYR A 57 4.73 -9.06 3.75
C TYR A 57 4.38 -8.91 2.27
N GLY A 58 3.35 -9.63 1.82
CA GLY A 58 2.69 -9.36 0.54
C GLY A 58 3.18 -10.21 -0.63
N ALA A 59 4.08 -11.17 -0.41
CA ALA A 59 4.50 -12.09 -1.47
C ALA A 59 3.38 -13.05 -1.89
N LEU A 60 2.54 -13.48 -0.94
CA LEU A 60 1.43 -14.44 -1.15
C LEU A 60 0.06 -13.86 -0.74
N SER A 61 0.03 -12.65 -0.21
CA SER A 61 -1.20 -12.02 0.27
C SER A 61 -2.08 -11.52 -0.88
N PRO A 62 -3.41 -11.35 -0.65
CA PRO A 62 -4.31 -10.77 -1.65
C PRO A 62 -3.87 -9.37 -2.10
N GLY A 63 -4.09 -9.06 -3.36
CA GLY A 63 -3.67 -7.81 -4.02
C GLY A 63 -2.37 -7.97 -4.78
N ASN A 64 -1.99 -6.93 -5.52
CA ASN A 64 -0.82 -6.99 -6.38
C ASN A 64 0.35 -6.12 -5.90
N SER A 65 0.12 -4.82 -5.70
CA SER A 65 1.22 -3.89 -5.45
C SER A 65 1.07 -3.21 -4.10
N PHE A 66 1.85 -3.64 -3.13
CA PHE A 66 1.99 -2.99 -1.84
C PHE A 66 3.04 -1.89 -1.95
N LEU A 67 2.59 -0.64 -2.08
CA LEU A 67 3.46 0.53 -2.26
C LEU A 67 3.39 1.47 -1.06
N HIS A 68 4.44 2.29 -0.91
CA HIS A 68 4.57 3.26 0.17
C HIS A 68 4.39 2.64 1.58
N PRO A 69 5.08 1.54 1.91
CA PRO A 69 4.96 0.95 3.23
C PRO A 69 5.46 1.92 4.31
N ARG A 70 4.74 1.99 5.43
CA ARG A 70 5.11 2.79 6.61
C ARG A 70 4.73 2.06 7.89
N GLU A 71 5.58 2.15 8.90
CA GLU A 71 5.20 1.72 10.25
C GLU A 71 4.22 2.73 10.85
N THR A 72 3.25 2.21 11.60
CA THR A 72 2.43 3.01 12.50
C THR A 72 3.27 3.48 13.69
N ASP A 73 2.75 4.41 14.49
CA ASP A 73 3.44 4.88 15.70
C ASP A 73 3.82 3.69 16.60
N PRO A 74 5.11 3.48 16.88
CA PRO A 74 5.57 2.36 17.73
C PRO A 74 5.11 2.46 19.17
N ASN A 75 4.61 3.62 19.59
CA ASN A 75 4.03 3.85 20.91
C ASN A 75 2.49 4.01 20.87
N GLY A 76 1.89 3.98 19.67
CA GLY A 76 0.47 4.15 19.46
C GLY A 76 -0.33 2.85 19.62
N ARG A 77 -1.65 2.97 19.43
CA ARG A 77 -2.62 1.86 19.51
C ARG A 77 -2.36 0.77 18.47
N PHE A 78 -1.82 1.13 17.33
CA PHE A 78 -1.53 0.20 16.23
C PHE A 78 -0.07 -0.24 16.16
N LYS A 79 0.61 -0.26 17.31
CA LYS A 79 2.00 -0.74 17.40
C LYS A 79 2.16 -2.09 16.70
N GLY A 80 3.18 -2.20 15.84
CA GLY A 80 3.49 -3.41 15.09
C GLY A 80 2.73 -3.55 13.77
N PHE A 81 1.81 -2.65 13.48
CA PHE A 81 1.16 -2.59 12.18
C PHE A 81 2.01 -1.80 11.18
N LEU A 82 1.78 -2.11 9.92
CA LEU A 82 2.23 -1.31 8.78
C LEU A 82 1.00 -0.73 8.07
N THR A 83 1.18 0.39 7.40
CA THR A 83 0.25 0.89 6.38
C THR A 83 0.89 0.78 5.02
N SER A 84 0.08 0.54 3.99
CA SER A 84 0.52 0.52 2.60
C SER A 84 -0.62 0.95 1.69
N SER A 85 -0.30 1.57 0.56
CA SER A 85 -1.23 1.65 -0.56
C SER A 85 -1.23 0.32 -1.28
N LEU A 86 -2.39 -0.29 -1.45
CA LEU A 86 -2.55 -1.49 -2.28
C LEU A 86 -3.25 -1.11 -3.57
N MET A 87 -2.63 -1.43 -4.69
CA MET A 87 -3.15 -1.10 -6.01
C MET A 87 -2.79 -2.18 -7.04
N SER A 88 -3.39 -2.13 -8.21
CA SER A 88 -2.95 -2.98 -9.33
C SER A 88 -1.60 -2.49 -9.87
N LEU A 89 -0.90 -3.36 -10.59
CA LEU A 89 0.40 -3.02 -11.18
C LEU A 89 0.30 -1.89 -12.21
N SER A 90 -0.85 -1.73 -12.83
CA SER A 90 -1.11 -0.69 -13.84
C SER A 90 -2.61 -0.35 -13.91
N GLY A 91 -2.94 0.79 -14.52
CA GLY A 91 -4.33 1.19 -14.79
C GLY A 91 -5.10 1.65 -13.56
N THR A 92 -4.43 2.28 -12.60
CA THR A 92 -5.05 2.85 -11.39
C THR A 92 -4.61 4.28 -11.11
N GLN A 93 -3.91 4.92 -12.04
CA GLN A 93 -3.40 6.29 -11.92
C GLN A 93 -2.74 6.56 -10.55
N GLU A 94 -1.89 5.62 -10.11
CA GLU A 94 -1.09 5.69 -8.89
C GLU A 94 -1.89 5.80 -7.58
N GLY A 95 -3.10 5.26 -7.55
CA GLY A 95 -3.93 5.20 -6.36
C GLY A 95 -4.59 3.82 -6.18
N GLY A 96 -4.97 3.53 -4.96
CA GLY A 96 -5.62 2.28 -4.60
C GLY A 96 -6.33 2.38 -3.26
N SER A 97 -6.32 1.31 -2.50
CA SER A 97 -6.87 1.24 -1.14
C SER A 97 -5.77 1.43 -0.09
N LEU A 98 -6.16 1.95 1.08
CA LEU A 98 -5.30 1.94 2.27
C LEU A 98 -5.40 0.57 2.93
N GLN A 99 -4.27 -0.08 3.14
CA GLN A 99 -4.19 -1.32 3.91
C GLN A 99 -3.51 -1.09 5.25
N PHE A 100 -4.09 -1.65 6.30
CA PHE A 100 -3.45 -1.92 7.57
C PHE A 100 -3.01 -3.38 7.58
N ILE A 101 -1.73 -3.60 7.87
CA ILE A 101 -1.07 -4.92 7.85
C ILE A 101 -0.57 -5.20 9.25
N ASP A 102 -1.05 -6.27 9.86
CA ASP A 102 -0.62 -6.74 11.18
C ASP A 102 0.68 -7.56 11.06
N ALA A 103 1.78 -6.90 10.73
CA ALA A 103 3.08 -7.54 10.56
C ALA A 103 3.70 -8.06 11.86
N ALA A 104 3.11 -7.76 13.01
CA ALA A 104 3.53 -8.34 14.30
C ALA A 104 3.02 -9.78 14.47
N ASN A 105 1.85 -10.10 13.91
CA ASN A 105 1.19 -11.38 14.10
C ASN A 105 1.09 -12.24 12.83
N TYR A 106 1.38 -11.68 11.66
CA TYR A 106 1.28 -12.37 10.37
C TYR A 106 2.50 -12.10 9.49
N SER A 107 2.98 -13.15 8.84
CA SER A 107 3.96 -13.05 7.76
C SER A 107 3.29 -12.86 6.39
N GLU A 108 2.04 -13.32 6.25
CA GLU A 108 1.17 -13.12 5.09
C GLU A 108 -0.30 -13.09 5.55
N TYR A 109 -1.25 -12.70 4.70
CA TYR A 109 -2.68 -12.61 5.04
C TYR A 109 -3.24 -13.85 5.75
N GLY A 110 -2.89 -15.04 5.25
CA GLY A 110 -3.34 -16.33 5.76
C GLY A 110 -2.26 -17.11 6.52
N THR A 111 -1.18 -16.46 6.94
CA THR A 111 -0.05 -17.12 7.61
C THR A 111 0.26 -16.45 8.94
N PRO A 112 -0.41 -16.88 10.03
CA PRO A 112 -0.10 -16.41 11.38
C PRO A 112 1.34 -16.71 11.76
N ALA A 113 2.04 -15.70 12.29
CA ALA A 113 3.37 -15.85 12.88
C ALA A 113 3.31 -16.22 14.36
N ASN A 114 2.14 -16.07 14.99
CA ASN A 114 1.90 -16.34 16.40
C ASN A 114 0.69 -17.23 16.60
N THR A 115 0.69 -17.99 17.71
CA THR A 115 -0.46 -18.77 18.15
C THR A 115 -1.56 -17.86 18.73
N GLY A 116 -2.81 -18.32 18.62
CA GLY A 116 -3.94 -17.59 19.21
C GLY A 116 -4.53 -16.46 18.37
N VAL A 117 -4.00 -16.20 17.19
CA VAL A 117 -4.60 -15.28 16.21
C VAL A 117 -5.41 -16.05 15.16
N PRO A 118 -6.42 -15.44 14.52
CA PRO A 118 -7.18 -16.06 13.43
C PRO A 118 -6.29 -16.53 12.28
N VAL A 119 -6.70 -17.57 11.57
CA VAL A 119 -5.94 -18.09 10.41
C VAL A 119 -5.84 -17.04 9.28
N GLN A 120 -6.82 -16.16 9.16
CA GLN A 120 -6.80 -15.04 8.22
C GLN A 120 -7.01 -13.73 8.97
N GLY A 121 -6.33 -12.68 8.53
CA GLY A 121 -6.44 -11.37 9.18
C GLY A 121 -5.21 -10.49 9.07
N GLY A 122 -4.18 -10.93 8.35
CA GLY A 122 -2.92 -10.21 8.22
C GLY A 122 -3.05 -8.84 7.57
N GLN A 123 -4.15 -8.55 6.84
CA GLN A 123 -4.41 -7.22 6.28
C GLN A 123 -5.89 -6.88 6.29
N ARG A 124 -6.20 -5.59 6.35
CA ARG A 124 -7.55 -5.06 6.24
C ARG A 124 -7.52 -3.66 5.64
N GLN A 125 -8.61 -3.27 4.97
CA GLN A 125 -8.79 -1.88 4.55
C GLN A 125 -8.87 -0.94 5.76
N GLY A 126 -8.21 0.22 5.62
CA GLY A 126 -8.14 1.23 6.67
C GLY A 126 -9.17 2.36 6.52
N THR A 127 -10.16 2.21 5.63
CA THR A 127 -11.20 3.21 5.37
C THR A 127 -12.58 2.62 5.58
N ASP A 128 -13.54 3.44 6.04
CA ASP A 128 -14.95 3.02 6.24
C ASP A 128 -15.64 2.69 4.92
N LYS A 129 -15.27 3.37 3.86
CA LYS A 129 -15.77 3.09 2.51
C LYS A 129 -14.78 2.23 1.74
N PRO A 130 -15.26 1.21 1.00
CA PRO A 130 -14.39 0.36 0.22
C PRO A 130 -13.74 1.16 -0.91
N LEU A 131 -12.41 1.17 -0.95
CA LEU A 131 -11.62 1.69 -2.06
C LEU A 131 -11.11 0.51 -2.88
N SER A 132 -11.17 0.63 -4.21
CA SER A 132 -10.67 -0.43 -5.09
C SER A 132 -9.15 -0.42 -5.14
N ASP A 133 -8.56 -1.60 -5.03
CA ASP A 133 -7.13 -1.86 -5.29
C ASP A 133 -6.90 -2.41 -6.71
N GLY A 134 -7.99 -2.74 -7.42
CA GLY A 134 -7.97 -3.22 -8.79
C GLY A 134 -8.15 -2.11 -9.82
N ARG A 135 -8.08 -2.50 -11.10
CA ARG A 135 -8.42 -1.63 -12.24
C ARG A 135 -9.92 -1.32 -12.25
N GLY A 136 -10.30 -0.29 -12.99
CA GLY A 136 -11.67 0.16 -13.09
C GLY A 136 -12.05 1.18 -12.04
N LEU A 137 -13.32 1.51 -11.96
CA LEU A 137 -13.82 2.59 -11.12
C LEU A 137 -13.72 2.26 -9.63
N SER A 138 -13.15 3.17 -8.86
CA SER A 138 -13.25 3.18 -7.40
C SER A 138 -14.24 4.23 -6.97
N GLU A 139 -15.46 3.83 -6.67
CA GLU A 139 -16.63 4.72 -6.44
C GLU A 139 -16.38 5.81 -5.39
N TYR A 140 -15.57 5.49 -4.38
CA TYR A 140 -15.20 6.40 -3.30
C TYR A 140 -13.81 7.01 -3.45
N GLY A 141 -13.26 6.97 -4.68
CA GLY A 141 -11.92 7.47 -4.96
C GLY A 141 -10.82 6.49 -4.61
N ARG A 142 -9.60 6.98 -4.60
CA ARG A 142 -8.37 6.22 -4.31
C ARG A 142 -7.47 7.01 -3.40
N VAL A 143 -6.62 6.29 -2.68
CA VAL A 143 -5.60 6.88 -1.82
C VAL A 143 -4.21 6.39 -2.19
N SER A 144 -3.21 7.18 -1.85
CA SER A 144 -1.81 6.80 -1.96
C SER A 144 -0.98 7.42 -0.84
N THR A 145 0.28 7.00 -0.75
CA THR A 145 1.28 7.58 0.14
C THR A 145 0.82 7.74 1.60
N PRO A 146 0.36 6.66 2.27
CA PRO A 146 0.00 6.77 3.67
C PRO A 146 1.22 7.17 4.50
N TYR A 147 1.05 8.13 5.40
CA TYR A 147 2.09 8.59 6.31
C TYR A 147 1.54 8.68 7.74
N PRO A 148 1.69 7.62 8.54
CA PRO A 148 1.32 7.65 9.95
C PRO A 148 2.10 8.71 10.71
N LEU A 149 1.41 9.51 11.52
CA LEU A 149 2.03 10.49 12.40
C LEU A 149 2.43 9.80 13.70
N TRP A 150 3.70 9.97 14.09
CA TRP A 150 4.20 9.43 15.35
C TRP A 150 4.10 10.50 16.45
N ASP A 151 2.90 10.96 16.69
CA ASP A 151 2.59 12.05 17.61
C ASP A 151 1.59 11.64 18.71
N GLY A 152 1.33 10.35 18.84
CA GLY A 152 0.40 9.79 19.82
C GLY A 152 -1.08 9.94 19.45
N THR A 153 -1.41 10.44 18.26
CA THR A 153 -2.81 10.67 17.85
C THR A 153 -3.39 9.58 16.98
N ASP A 154 -2.59 8.60 16.54
CA ASP A 154 -2.94 7.55 15.59
C ASP A 154 -3.48 8.07 14.24
N ARG A 155 -3.16 9.32 13.88
CA ARG A 155 -3.57 9.93 12.61
C ARG A 155 -2.64 9.51 11.48
N ILE A 156 -3.20 9.46 10.27
CA ILE A 156 -2.46 9.16 9.03
C ILE A 156 -2.75 10.26 8.02
N LEU A 157 -1.70 10.83 7.44
CA LEU A 157 -1.82 11.67 6.26
C LEU A 157 -1.94 10.78 5.02
N LEU A 158 -2.82 11.17 4.10
CA LEU A 158 -3.06 10.45 2.85
C LEU A 158 -3.12 11.44 1.70
N ALA A 159 -2.56 11.07 0.54
CA ALA A 159 -2.99 11.66 -0.71
C ALA A 159 -4.30 10.99 -1.14
N TYR A 160 -5.32 11.77 -1.42
CA TYR A 160 -6.65 11.28 -1.80
C TYR A 160 -7.10 11.89 -3.13
N ARG A 161 -7.53 11.05 -4.04
CA ARG A 161 -8.18 11.43 -5.29
C ARG A 161 -9.65 11.03 -5.23
N PRO A 162 -10.59 11.99 -5.21
CA PRO A 162 -12.02 11.68 -5.28
C PRO A 162 -12.36 11.03 -6.63
N CYS A 163 -13.44 10.25 -6.64
CA CYS A 163 -14.03 9.78 -7.87
C CYS A 163 -15.09 10.79 -8.34
N GLU A 164 -14.76 11.50 -9.42
CA GLU A 164 -15.64 12.52 -10.02
C GLU A 164 -15.66 12.35 -11.52
N VAL A 165 -16.82 12.67 -12.15
CA VAL A 165 -17.01 12.62 -13.60
C VAL A 165 -17.74 13.87 -14.07
N THR A 166 -17.49 14.27 -15.32
CA THR A 166 -18.26 15.34 -15.97
C THR A 166 -19.56 14.76 -16.54
N ARG A 167 -20.69 15.24 -16.06
CA ARG A 167 -22.04 14.88 -16.53
C ARG A 167 -22.83 16.13 -16.87
N ASN A 168 -23.26 16.25 -18.14
CA ASN A 168 -24.02 17.43 -18.63
C ASN A 168 -23.31 18.76 -18.34
N GLY A 169 -21.98 18.80 -18.44
CA GLY A 169 -21.20 20.00 -18.20
C GLY A 169 -20.94 20.33 -16.73
N ALA A 170 -21.35 19.47 -15.80
CA ALA A 170 -21.09 19.61 -14.37
C ALA A 170 -20.24 18.44 -13.84
N VAL A 171 -19.33 18.73 -12.92
CA VAL A 171 -18.56 17.71 -12.20
C VAL A 171 -19.45 17.13 -11.09
N VAL A 172 -19.63 15.81 -11.09
CA VAL A 172 -20.46 15.10 -10.10
C VAL A 172 -19.69 13.93 -9.50
N PRO A 173 -19.89 13.63 -8.19
CA PRO A 173 -19.27 12.46 -7.57
C PRO A 173 -19.77 11.13 -8.16
N CYS A 174 -18.90 10.15 -8.34
CA CYS A 174 -19.24 8.83 -8.89
C CYS A 174 -20.34 8.10 -8.11
N VAL A 175 -20.47 8.35 -6.82
CA VAL A 175 -21.55 7.79 -5.98
C VAL A 175 -22.95 8.19 -6.43
N THR A 176 -23.09 9.25 -7.22
CA THR A 176 -24.37 9.71 -7.77
C THR A 176 -24.76 9.02 -9.08
N LEU A 177 -23.86 8.23 -9.65
CA LEU A 177 -24.09 7.48 -10.88
C LEU A 177 -24.86 6.19 -10.61
N SER A 178 -25.68 5.77 -11.57
CA SER A 178 -26.29 4.45 -11.55
C SER A 178 -25.24 3.35 -11.72
N ALA A 179 -25.55 2.12 -11.34
CA ALA A 179 -24.68 0.98 -11.53
C ALA A 179 -24.30 0.76 -13.00
N ALA A 180 -25.24 1.00 -13.93
CA ALA A 180 -25.00 0.87 -15.37
C ALA A 180 -24.02 1.93 -15.89
N GLU A 181 -24.13 3.17 -15.41
CA GLU A 181 -23.19 4.24 -15.75
C GLU A 181 -21.80 3.92 -15.21
N ARG A 182 -21.70 3.50 -13.95
CA ARG A 182 -20.41 3.12 -13.35
C ARG A 182 -19.71 1.96 -14.07
N ALA A 183 -20.46 0.97 -14.55
CA ALA A 183 -19.91 -0.16 -15.26
C ALA A 183 -19.28 0.19 -16.62
N GLN A 184 -19.55 1.37 -17.16
CA GLN A 184 -18.96 1.86 -18.41
C GLN A 184 -17.73 2.73 -18.21
N LEU A 185 -17.39 3.02 -16.95
CA LEU A 185 -16.25 3.85 -16.60
C LEU A 185 -15.09 2.99 -16.07
N ASP A 186 -13.91 3.39 -16.36
CA ASP A 186 -12.70 2.90 -15.71
C ASP A 186 -11.89 4.07 -15.13
N ASP A 187 -10.80 3.75 -14.44
CA ASP A 187 -10.00 4.75 -13.75
C ASP A 187 -9.31 5.73 -14.70
N GLU A 188 -9.08 5.33 -15.96
CA GLU A 188 -8.38 6.14 -16.97
C GLU A 188 -9.32 7.13 -17.68
N THR A 189 -10.62 6.84 -17.68
CA THR A 189 -11.62 7.73 -18.31
C THR A 189 -12.15 8.83 -17.40
N MET A 190 -11.77 8.80 -16.13
CA MET A 190 -12.15 9.84 -15.17
C MET A 190 -11.30 11.09 -15.41
N THR A 191 -11.93 12.18 -15.78
CA THR A 191 -11.29 13.49 -15.84
C THR A 191 -11.38 14.18 -14.49
N PRO A 192 -10.27 14.79 -14.03
CA PRO A 192 -10.29 15.62 -12.82
C PRO A 192 -11.20 16.82 -12.95
#